data_29e219b05ad1df02671c57920b9cb562
#
_entry.id   29e219b05ad1df02671c57920b9cb562
#
_cell.length_a   1.000
_cell.length_b   1.000
_cell.length_c   1.000
_cell.angle_alpha   90.00
_cell.angle_beta   90.00
_cell.angle_gamma   90.00
#
_symmetry.space_group_name_H-M   'P 1'
#
loop_
_entity.id
_entity.type
_entity.pdbx_description
1 polymer ?
#
loop_
_entity_poly.entity_id
_entity_poly.type
_entity_poly.pdbx_seq_one_letter_code
_entity_poly.pdbx_strand_id
1 'polypeptide(L)'
;MKAINRRDFLRSSVAGLGSFFILPAADQRAQERRGDKRKGPRKFACCTLGKTGIRLPVISMGVMNSDNPSLIRAALDAGMVHLDTAHGYMRGRNEEVIGGVIKDRPRDSFVLATKVYLPRDESTGLYKEAATQDFFLSRLDISLKRLGLDHVDILYHHNVWKKESALYGPVLKAMEKAKKEGKARFVGITTHRNEPEVIHAAVDSKFYEVVLTSYNFRQKHQAEMKQAIARAAQAGLGIVGMKAIGGIHLVSKSKKKIDARAALKWVLQDPNVHTIIAGFTTFDELELDLSILEDPLLSPAEKSHLPRMQLSAGLYCQGCGECLQSCFQKLPIPDLMRSYMYLYGYRNLGEARDLLLSLNLPSKLCQDCGSCPVKCSSGFEVRARIRDVARLRDVPPEFLA
;
A
#
# COMPACT_ATOMS: atom_id res chain seq x y z
N MET A 1 51.38 18.88 19.40
CA MET A 1 50.06 19.44 19.08
C MET A 1 49.26 19.52 20.38
N LYS A 2 49.04 20.75 20.92
CA LYS A 2 48.31 20.96 22.17
C LYS A 2 46.81 20.95 21.89
N ALA A 3 46.06 20.16 22.64
CA ALA A 3 44.60 20.09 22.57
C ALA A 3 43.99 21.42 23.03
N ILE A 4 43.12 22.01 22.22
CA ILE A 4 42.37 23.22 22.56
C ILE A 4 41.20 22.84 23.46
N ASN A 5 41.14 23.42 24.65
CA ASN A 5 40.13 23.18 25.66
C ASN A 5 38.85 23.96 25.33
N ARG A 6 37.68 23.36 25.61
CA ARG A 6 36.33 23.94 25.34
C ARG A 6 36.11 25.35 25.93
N ARG A 7 36.86 25.74 27.00
CA ARG A 7 36.79 27.08 27.58
C ARG A 7 37.49 28.17 26.76
N ASP A 8 38.51 27.80 26.00
CA ASP A 8 39.27 28.76 25.18
C ASP A 8 38.54 29.06 23.86
N PHE A 9 37.71 28.13 23.36
CA PHE A 9 36.84 28.35 22.22
C PHE A 9 35.71 29.37 22.49
N LEU A 10 35.19 29.40 23.73
CA LEU A 10 34.10 30.34 24.11
C LEU A 10 34.63 31.74 24.47
N ARG A 11 35.92 31.95 24.67
CA ARG A 11 36.49 33.27 24.98
C ARG A 11 36.92 34.04 23.73
N SER A 12 37.10 33.41 22.60
CA SER A 12 37.46 34.05 21.33
C SER A 12 36.26 34.63 20.54
N SER A 13 35.04 34.47 21.01
CA SER A 13 33.82 34.89 20.31
C SER A 13 33.26 36.24 20.78
N VAL A 14 33.96 36.98 21.64
CA VAL A 14 33.52 38.29 22.17
C VAL A 14 34.61 39.34 21.96
N ALA A 15 34.88 39.63 20.72
CA ALA A 15 35.55 40.91 20.33
C ALA A 15 35.38 41.14 18.83
N GLY A 16 34.29 41.78 18.44
CA GLY A 16 34.00 42.23 17.09
C GLY A 16 32.86 43.22 17.12
N LEU A 17 33.19 44.47 17.37
CA LEU A 17 32.32 45.62 17.44
C LEU A 17 31.49 45.81 16.15
N GLY A 18 30.21 45.98 16.29
CA GLY A 18 29.42 47.07 15.78
C GLY A 18 29.33 47.27 14.26
N SER A 19 28.26 46.78 13.68
CA SER A 19 27.49 47.53 12.67
C SER A 19 26.06 46.99 12.68
N PHE A 20 25.20 47.68 13.39
CA PHE A 20 23.76 47.51 13.26
C PHE A 20 23.37 47.97 11.85
N PHE A 21 23.22 47.01 10.92
CA PHE A 21 22.44 47.26 9.72
C PHE A 21 20.97 47.12 10.12
N ILE A 22 20.31 48.25 10.31
CA ILE A 22 18.86 48.36 10.34
C ILE A 22 18.36 48.03 8.97
N LEU A 23 17.89 46.78 8.75
CA LEU A 23 17.14 46.42 7.55
C LEU A 23 15.84 47.23 7.54
N PRO A 24 15.47 47.81 6.39
CA PRO A 24 14.25 48.63 6.29
C PRO A 24 13.01 47.76 6.57
N ALA A 25 12.05 48.32 7.32
CA ALA A 25 10.79 47.70 7.77
C ALA A 25 9.91 47.11 6.63
N ALA A 26 10.31 47.24 5.38
CA ALA A 26 9.64 46.65 4.22
C ALA A 26 9.89 45.16 4.07
N ASP A 27 11.02 44.61 4.56
CA ASP A 27 11.35 43.16 4.40
C ASP A 27 10.75 42.30 5.49
N GLN A 28 10.48 42.81 6.68
CA GLN A 28 9.75 42.10 7.71
C GLN A 28 8.27 41.89 7.33
N ARG A 29 7.65 42.84 6.64
CA ARG A 29 6.28 42.70 6.12
C ARG A 29 6.16 41.75 4.94
N ALA A 30 7.24 41.43 4.24
CA ALA A 30 7.26 40.44 3.15
C ALA A 30 7.37 39.00 3.70
N GLN A 31 8.01 38.79 4.86
CA GLN A 31 8.04 37.46 5.52
C GLN A 31 6.75 37.17 6.28
N GLU A 32 6.09 38.16 6.88
CA GLU A 32 4.75 37.98 7.49
C GLU A 32 3.64 37.74 6.46
N ARG A 33 3.81 38.14 5.20
CA ARG A 33 2.85 37.87 4.12
C ARG A 33 2.96 36.46 3.50
N ARG A 34 3.93 35.63 3.88
CA ARG A 34 3.97 34.19 3.57
C ARG A 34 3.21 33.34 4.59
N GLY A 35 2.62 33.95 5.62
CA GLY A 35 1.71 33.33 6.53
C GLY A 35 0.35 33.10 5.91
N ASP A 36 0.00 31.87 5.78
CA ASP A 36 -1.33 31.31 5.99
C ASP A 36 -2.50 31.99 5.24
N LYS A 37 -2.51 31.87 3.93
CA LYS A 37 -3.79 31.83 3.22
C LYS A 37 -4.48 30.53 3.64
N ARG A 38 -5.20 30.54 4.76
CA ARG A 38 -6.16 29.48 5.09
C ARG A 38 -7.11 29.39 3.91
N LYS A 39 -6.82 28.47 3.00
CA LYS A 39 -7.78 28.05 2.00
C LYS A 39 -8.99 27.57 2.81
N GLY A 40 -10.19 28.03 2.45
CA GLY A 40 -11.42 27.50 3.05
C GLY A 40 -11.43 25.96 2.99
N PRO A 41 -12.37 25.29 3.63
CA PRO A 41 -12.38 23.84 3.70
C PRO A 41 -12.20 23.23 2.29
N ARG A 42 -11.18 22.36 2.13
CA ARG A 42 -10.89 21.70 0.85
C ARG A 42 -12.13 20.91 0.42
N LYS A 43 -12.56 21.08 -0.82
CA LYS A 43 -13.65 20.29 -1.40
C LYS A 43 -13.04 19.11 -2.14
N PHE A 44 -13.24 17.91 -1.59
CA PHE A 44 -12.74 16.67 -2.19
C PHE A 44 -13.80 15.99 -3.04
N ALA A 45 -13.37 15.42 -4.15
CA ALA A 45 -14.18 14.46 -4.88
C ALA A 45 -14.41 13.21 -4.01
N CYS A 46 -15.69 12.86 -3.82
CA CYS A 46 -16.10 11.73 -2.99
C CYS A 46 -17.03 10.80 -3.76
N CYS A 47 -17.03 9.53 -3.37
CA CYS A 47 -17.85 8.49 -3.96
C CYS A 47 -18.46 7.61 -2.85
N THR A 48 -19.63 7.02 -3.09
CA THR A 48 -20.21 6.01 -2.21
C THR A 48 -19.66 4.64 -2.59
N LEU A 49 -19.12 3.90 -1.62
CA LEU A 49 -18.47 2.61 -1.82
C LEU A 49 -19.50 1.49 -2.09
N GLY A 50 -19.84 1.30 -3.35
CA GLY A 50 -20.87 0.32 -3.75
C GLY A 50 -22.17 0.49 -2.97
N LYS A 51 -22.77 -0.62 -2.53
CA LYS A 51 -24.01 -0.65 -1.73
C LYS A 51 -23.78 -0.51 -0.21
N THR A 52 -22.53 -0.24 0.25
CA THR A 52 -22.24 -0.13 1.69
C THR A 52 -22.80 1.14 2.34
N GLY A 53 -23.12 2.15 1.56
CA GLY A 53 -23.50 3.48 2.05
C GLY A 53 -22.32 4.30 2.60
N ILE A 54 -21.12 3.74 2.69
CA ILE A 54 -19.92 4.47 3.13
C ILE A 54 -19.52 5.49 2.06
N ARG A 55 -19.46 6.75 2.44
CA ARG A 55 -18.97 7.83 1.57
C ARG A 55 -17.51 8.08 1.82
N LEU A 56 -16.67 7.99 0.79
CA LEU A 56 -15.22 8.13 0.87
C LEU A 56 -14.71 9.18 -0.12
N PRO A 57 -13.59 9.88 0.18
CA PRO A 57 -12.80 10.56 -0.82
C PRO A 57 -12.32 9.56 -1.88
N VAL A 58 -12.15 10.01 -3.13
CA VAL A 58 -11.68 9.12 -4.22
C VAL A 58 -10.22 8.68 -4.04
N ILE A 59 -9.48 9.28 -3.10
CA ILE A 59 -8.19 8.79 -2.59
C ILE A 59 -8.28 8.62 -1.08
N SER A 60 -7.85 7.47 -0.62
CA SER A 60 -7.77 7.02 0.76
C SER A 60 -6.34 6.67 1.13
N MET A 61 -6.03 6.55 2.41
CA MET A 61 -4.67 6.25 2.88
C MET A 61 -4.43 4.75 3.05
N GLY A 62 -3.51 4.19 2.24
CA GLY A 62 -2.91 2.89 2.48
C GLY A 62 -1.73 3.02 3.44
N VAL A 63 -1.85 2.49 4.66
CA VAL A 63 -0.88 2.76 5.72
C VAL A 63 0.24 1.73 5.87
N MET A 64 0.34 0.75 4.96
CA MET A 64 1.31 -0.36 5.05
C MET A 64 2.76 0.09 5.34
N ASN A 65 3.18 1.21 4.77
CA ASN A 65 4.53 1.75 4.92
C ASN A 65 4.60 3.01 5.78
N SER A 66 3.47 3.43 6.37
CA SER A 66 3.40 4.65 7.15
C SER A 66 3.32 4.32 8.64
N ASP A 67 4.39 4.62 9.37
CA ASP A 67 4.49 4.49 10.82
C ASP A 67 4.62 5.85 11.53
N ASN A 68 4.48 6.94 10.78
CA ASN A 68 4.52 8.30 11.31
C ASN A 68 3.13 8.75 11.77
N PRO A 69 2.86 8.81 13.10
CA PRO A 69 1.54 9.21 13.62
C PRO A 69 1.14 10.62 13.19
N SER A 70 2.11 11.53 13.03
CA SER A 70 1.83 12.92 12.65
C SER A 70 1.35 13.01 11.20
N LEU A 71 1.90 12.18 10.32
CA LEU A 71 1.47 12.10 8.92
C LEU A 71 0.04 11.54 8.81
N ILE A 72 -0.27 10.47 9.58
CA ILE A 72 -1.61 9.86 9.60
C ILE A 72 -2.63 10.87 10.16
N ARG A 73 -2.30 11.60 11.24
CA ARG A 73 -3.16 12.67 11.77
C ARG A 73 -3.42 13.74 10.73
N ALA A 74 -2.37 14.23 10.06
CA ALA A 74 -2.50 15.26 9.04
C ALA A 74 -3.39 14.83 7.87
N ALA A 75 -3.32 13.57 7.45
CA ALA A 75 -4.20 13.02 6.42
C ALA A 75 -5.67 13.03 6.86
N LEU A 76 -5.95 12.55 8.09
CA LEU A 76 -7.31 12.57 8.66
C LEU A 76 -7.83 14.00 8.84
N ASP A 77 -7.01 14.92 9.37
CA ASP A 77 -7.36 16.31 9.58
C ASP A 77 -7.63 17.06 8.27
N ALA A 78 -6.94 16.64 7.20
CA ALA A 78 -7.20 17.15 5.85
C ALA A 78 -8.48 16.59 5.22
N GLY A 79 -9.13 15.57 5.83
CA GLY A 79 -10.36 14.94 5.34
C GLY A 79 -10.16 13.64 4.56
N MET A 80 -8.96 13.06 4.56
CA MET A 80 -8.71 11.70 4.03
C MET A 80 -9.13 10.67 5.09
N VAL A 81 -10.43 10.48 5.25
CA VAL A 81 -11.04 9.79 6.38
C VAL A 81 -10.90 8.26 6.38
N HIS A 82 -10.46 7.63 5.30
CA HIS A 82 -10.34 6.18 5.21
C HIS A 82 -8.89 5.72 5.35
N LEU A 83 -8.64 4.86 6.34
CA LEU A 83 -7.37 4.21 6.62
C LEU A 83 -7.47 2.72 6.29
N ASP A 84 -6.54 2.20 5.49
CA ASP A 84 -6.48 0.80 5.11
C ASP A 84 -5.21 0.15 5.67
N THR A 85 -5.37 -0.67 6.72
CA THR A 85 -4.31 -1.44 7.39
C THR A 85 -4.46 -2.94 7.20
N ALA A 86 -3.65 -3.74 7.89
CA ALA A 86 -3.78 -5.21 7.97
C ALA A 86 -3.11 -5.75 9.23
N HIS A 87 -3.61 -6.89 9.74
CA HIS A 87 -3.07 -7.61 10.89
C HIS A 87 -1.55 -7.82 10.86
N GLY A 88 -1.01 -8.11 9.67
CA GLY A 88 0.41 -8.44 9.50
C GLY A 88 1.32 -7.24 9.23
N TYR A 89 0.80 -6.05 8.91
CA TYR A 89 1.62 -4.91 8.54
C TYR A 89 2.56 -4.50 9.68
N MET A 90 3.86 -4.41 9.39
CA MET A 90 4.90 -4.13 10.38
C MET A 90 4.78 -5.05 11.61
N ARG A 91 4.46 -6.33 11.42
CA ARG A 91 4.24 -7.34 12.48
C ARG A 91 3.19 -6.92 13.52
N GLY A 92 2.23 -6.11 13.11
CA GLY A 92 1.14 -5.60 13.95
C GLY A 92 1.36 -4.19 14.49
N ARG A 93 2.58 -3.67 14.48
CA ARG A 93 2.90 -2.30 14.94
C ARG A 93 2.10 -1.24 14.17
N ASN A 94 1.78 -1.49 12.88
CA ASN A 94 0.99 -0.55 12.10
C ASN A 94 -0.40 -0.33 12.71
N GLU A 95 -1.09 -1.40 13.14
CA GLU A 95 -2.37 -1.29 13.83
C GLU A 95 -2.25 -0.57 15.18
N GLU A 96 -1.16 -0.79 15.94
CA GLU A 96 -0.90 -0.10 17.21
C GLU A 96 -0.68 1.43 17.00
N VAL A 97 0.08 1.80 15.97
CA VAL A 97 0.27 3.21 15.60
C VAL A 97 -1.06 3.87 15.23
N ILE A 98 -1.88 3.20 14.43
CA ILE A 98 -3.20 3.71 14.06
C ILE A 98 -4.07 3.84 15.31
N GLY A 99 -4.14 2.81 16.17
CA GLY A 99 -4.88 2.86 17.43
C GLY A 99 -4.51 4.08 18.26
N GLY A 100 -3.21 4.39 18.38
CA GLY A 100 -2.72 5.59 19.05
C GLY A 100 -3.13 6.92 18.38
N VAL A 101 -3.36 6.92 17.08
CA VAL A 101 -3.79 8.11 16.33
C VAL A 101 -5.29 8.36 16.48
N ILE A 102 -6.09 7.28 16.44
CA ILE A 102 -7.56 7.39 16.38
C ILE A 102 -8.24 7.39 17.75
N LYS A 103 -7.54 7.04 18.84
CA LYS A 103 -8.11 6.87 20.20
C LYS A 103 -8.92 8.07 20.72
N ASP A 104 -8.51 9.29 20.35
CA ASP A 104 -9.13 10.52 20.80
C ASP A 104 -10.06 11.14 19.73
N ARG A 105 -10.38 10.38 18.66
CA ARG A 105 -11.27 10.82 17.58
C ARG A 105 -12.66 10.20 17.71
N PRO A 106 -13.73 10.93 17.40
CA PRO A 106 -15.05 10.32 17.29
C PRO A 106 -15.01 9.14 16.30
N ARG A 107 -15.62 8.00 16.70
CA ARG A 107 -15.57 6.77 15.90
C ARG A 107 -16.15 6.93 14.49
N ASP A 108 -17.12 7.78 14.33
CA ASP A 108 -17.79 8.10 13.06
C ASP A 108 -17.03 9.10 12.18
N SER A 109 -15.95 9.69 12.70
CA SER A 109 -15.12 10.65 11.95
C SER A 109 -14.13 10.00 10.99
N PHE A 110 -14.01 8.67 11.01
CA PHE A 110 -13.11 7.92 10.13
C PHE A 110 -13.69 6.57 9.75
N VAL A 111 -13.19 6.02 8.65
CA VAL A 111 -13.47 4.67 8.16
C VAL A 111 -12.19 3.86 8.27
N LEU A 112 -12.27 2.68 8.88
CA LEU A 112 -11.12 1.81 9.09
C LEU A 112 -11.32 0.45 8.46
N ALA A 113 -10.37 0.02 7.65
CA ALA A 113 -10.29 -1.31 7.11
C ALA A 113 -9.07 -2.05 7.68
N THR A 114 -9.26 -3.31 8.07
CA THR A 114 -8.16 -4.24 8.34
C THR A 114 -8.33 -5.56 7.60
N LYS A 115 -7.28 -6.39 7.57
CA LYS A 115 -7.21 -7.60 6.76
C LYS A 115 -6.60 -8.75 7.54
N VAL A 116 -7.14 -9.93 7.38
CA VAL A 116 -6.57 -11.16 7.95
C VAL A 116 -6.01 -12.04 6.85
N TYR A 117 -4.73 -12.36 6.96
CA TYR A 117 -4.03 -13.32 6.12
C TYR A 117 -4.10 -14.72 6.72
N LEU A 118 -4.27 -15.73 5.87
CA LEU A 118 -4.35 -17.13 6.34
C LEU A 118 -3.15 -17.96 5.86
N PRO A 119 -2.77 -18.99 6.62
CA PRO A 119 -1.77 -19.95 6.20
C PRO A 119 -2.18 -20.65 4.91
N ARG A 120 -1.32 -20.56 3.89
CA ARG A 120 -1.56 -21.19 2.60
C ARG A 120 -0.29 -21.81 2.02
N ASP A 121 -0.45 -22.63 1.03
CA ASP A 121 0.61 -23.05 0.16
C ASP A 121 0.88 -21.96 -0.89
N GLU A 122 2.07 -21.38 -0.87
CA GLU A 122 2.43 -20.27 -1.77
C GLU A 122 2.67 -20.73 -3.22
N SER A 123 2.75 -22.03 -3.48
CA SER A 123 2.86 -22.56 -4.84
C SER A 123 1.50 -22.71 -5.52
N THR A 124 0.51 -23.16 -4.77
CA THR A 124 -0.86 -23.42 -5.25
C THR A 124 -1.82 -22.28 -5.00
N GLY A 125 -1.62 -21.51 -3.91
CA GLY A 125 -2.54 -20.49 -3.42
C GLY A 125 -3.69 -21.03 -2.59
N LEU A 126 -3.71 -22.34 -2.34
CA LEU A 126 -4.73 -23.00 -1.53
C LEU A 126 -4.38 -22.94 -0.04
N TYR A 127 -5.41 -22.92 0.81
CA TYR A 127 -5.21 -22.84 2.24
C TYR A 127 -4.77 -24.18 2.83
N LYS A 128 -3.90 -24.08 3.86
CA LYS A 128 -3.48 -25.21 4.67
C LYS A 128 -4.55 -25.54 5.72
N GLU A 129 -4.49 -26.71 6.31
CA GLU A 129 -5.39 -27.16 7.38
C GLU A 129 -5.47 -26.16 8.56
N ALA A 130 -4.35 -25.51 8.88
CA ALA A 130 -4.30 -24.47 9.91
C ALA A 130 -5.10 -23.19 9.60
N ALA A 131 -5.63 -23.02 8.39
CA ALA A 131 -6.46 -21.88 8.00
C ALA A 131 -7.92 -22.07 8.47
N THR A 132 -8.12 -22.18 9.76
CA THR A 132 -9.43 -22.45 10.37
C THR A 132 -10.24 -21.16 10.60
N GLN A 133 -11.55 -21.33 10.90
CA GLN A 133 -12.40 -20.24 11.35
C GLN A 133 -11.84 -19.56 12.62
N ASP A 134 -11.39 -20.34 13.58
CA ASP A 134 -10.86 -19.84 14.85
C ASP A 134 -9.53 -19.09 14.64
N PHE A 135 -8.68 -19.56 13.71
CA PHE A 135 -7.49 -18.83 13.33
C PHE A 135 -7.85 -17.44 12.82
N PHE A 136 -8.83 -17.32 11.91
CA PHE A 136 -9.25 -16.04 11.35
C PHE A 136 -9.77 -15.09 12.44
N LEU A 137 -10.69 -15.58 13.28
CA LEU A 137 -11.31 -14.79 14.35
C LEU A 137 -10.30 -14.36 15.40
N SER A 138 -9.38 -15.23 15.81
CA SER A 138 -8.31 -14.86 16.76
C SER A 138 -7.42 -13.73 16.24
N ARG A 139 -7.14 -13.70 14.92
CA ARG A 139 -6.38 -12.62 14.30
C ARG A 139 -7.15 -11.31 14.26
N LEU A 140 -8.45 -11.38 13.98
CA LEU A 140 -9.33 -10.22 14.08
C LEU A 140 -9.37 -9.65 15.50
N ASP A 141 -9.54 -10.48 16.52
CA ASP A 141 -9.58 -10.04 17.90
C ASP A 141 -8.27 -9.35 18.34
N ILE A 142 -7.12 -9.89 17.90
CA ILE A 142 -5.82 -9.23 18.10
C ILE A 142 -5.79 -7.87 17.39
N SER A 143 -6.27 -7.77 16.16
CA SER A 143 -6.33 -6.51 15.40
C SER A 143 -7.20 -5.47 16.11
N LEU A 144 -8.39 -5.85 16.55
CA LEU A 144 -9.29 -4.96 17.29
C LEU A 144 -8.65 -4.45 18.58
N LYS A 145 -7.97 -5.34 19.33
CA LYS A 145 -7.22 -4.95 20.53
C LYS A 145 -6.11 -3.95 20.26
N ARG A 146 -5.31 -4.13 19.19
CA ARG A 146 -4.24 -3.20 18.79
C ARG A 146 -4.79 -1.84 18.36
N LEU A 147 -5.91 -1.86 17.66
CA LEU A 147 -6.61 -0.66 17.20
C LEU A 147 -7.35 0.08 18.33
N GLY A 148 -7.62 -0.60 19.45
CA GLY A 148 -8.44 -0.06 20.53
C GLY A 148 -9.90 0.14 20.15
N LEU A 149 -10.44 -0.73 19.29
CA LEU A 149 -11.79 -0.64 18.74
C LEU A 149 -12.58 -1.92 18.96
N ASP A 150 -13.90 -1.78 19.09
CA ASP A 150 -14.82 -2.92 19.13
C ASP A 150 -15.13 -3.46 17.73
N HIS A 151 -15.00 -2.64 16.70
CA HIS A 151 -15.26 -3.03 15.33
C HIS A 151 -14.46 -2.24 14.31
N VAL A 152 -14.30 -2.83 13.11
CA VAL A 152 -13.83 -2.17 11.90
C VAL A 152 -14.98 -1.94 10.92
N ASP A 153 -14.83 -0.96 10.04
CA ASP A 153 -15.83 -0.72 8.99
C ASP A 153 -15.75 -1.78 7.91
N ILE A 154 -14.53 -2.16 7.48
CA ILE A 154 -14.33 -3.17 6.45
C ILE A 154 -13.33 -4.21 6.94
N LEU A 155 -13.74 -5.47 6.95
CA LEU A 155 -12.87 -6.62 7.23
C LEU A 155 -12.56 -7.35 5.94
N TYR A 156 -11.28 -7.43 5.58
CA TYR A 156 -10.89 -8.10 4.35
C TYR A 156 -10.32 -9.51 4.57
N HIS A 157 -10.72 -10.42 3.71
CA HIS A 157 -10.01 -11.64 3.40
C HIS A 157 -8.76 -11.30 2.57
N HIS A 158 -7.57 -11.46 3.15
CA HIS A 158 -6.34 -10.83 2.66
C HIS A 158 -5.60 -11.65 1.61
N ASN A 159 -5.25 -11.01 0.49
CA ASN A 159 -4.28 -11.51 -0.49
C ASN A 159 -4.70 -12.85 -1.14
N VAL A 160 -5.92 -12.91 -1.60
CA VAL A 160 -6.48 -14.08 -2.30
C VAL A 160 -6.09 -14.04 -3.78
N TRP A 161 -5.77 -15.19 -4.38
CA TRP A 161 -5.40 -15.28 -5.79
C TRP A 161 -5.85 -16.59 -6.48
N LYS A 162 -6.81 -17.28 -5.85
CA LYS A 162 -7.50 -18.46 -6.36
C LYS A 162 -8.99 -18.36 -6.07
N LYS A 163 -9.81 -18.83 -7.01
CA LYS A 163 -11.26 -18.91 -6.85
C LYS A 163 -11.62 -19.79 -5.64
N GLU A 164 -10.98 -20.95 -5.50
CA GLU A 164 -11.21 -21.88 -4.41
C GLU A 164 -10.94 -21.24 -3.04
N SER A 165 -9.88 -20.43 -2.97
CA SER A 165 -9.54 -19.69 -1.75
C SER A 165 -10.52 -18.56 -1.48
N ALA A 166 -11.03 -17.88 -2.51
CA ALA A 166 -12.08 -16.87 -2.35
C ALA A 166 -13.37 -17.46 -1.78
N LEU A 167 -13.66 -18.72 -2.09
CA LEU A 167 -14.87 -19.43 -1.66
C LEU A 167 -14.63 -20.36 -0.47
N TYR A 168 -13.52 -20.22 0.24
CA TYR A 168 -13.13 -21.11 1.32
C TYR A 168 -14.07 -20.99 2.53
N GLY A 169 -14.87 -22.04 2.76
CA GLY A 169 -15.96 -22.06 3.74
C GLY A 169 -15.60 -21.62 5.16
N PRO A 170 -14.47 -22.07 5.77
CA PRO A 170 -14.08 -21.63 7.10
C PRO A 170 -13.90 -20.10 7.22
N VAL A 171 -13.38 -19.44 6.20
CA VAL A 171 -13.22 -17.97 6.18
C VAL A 171 -14.56 -17.27 6.02
N LEU A 172 -15.40 -17.72 5.08
CA LEU A 172 -16.73 -17.13 4.90
C LEU A 172 -17.55 -17.21 6.19
N LYS A 173 -17.54 -18.35 6.88
CA LYS A 173 -18.17 -18.51 8.20
C LYS A 173 -17.58 -17.59 9.26
N ALA A 174 -16.25 -17.43 9.28
CA ALA A 174 -15.57 -16.51 10.21
C ALA A 174 -16.00 -15.06 10.00
N MET A 175 -16.02 -14.61 8.74
CA MET A 175 -16.41 -13.25 8.40
C MET A 175 -17.90 -13.00 8.65
N GLU A 176 -18.78 -13.99 8.37
CA GLU A 176 -20.19 -13.91 8.71
C GLU A 176 -20.40 -13.78 10.22
N LYS A 177 -19.67 -14.60 11.02
CA LYS A 177 -19.70 -14.52 12.47
C LYS A 177 -19.21 -13.15 12.96
N ALA A 178 -18.11 -12.64 12.42
CA ALA A 178 -17.61 -11.30 12.76
C ALA A 178 -18.64 -10.19 12.50
N LYS A 179 -19.42 -10.28 11.41
CA LYS A 179 -20.52 -9.35 11.14
C LYS A 179 -21.66 -9.52 12.16
N LYS A 180 -22.08 -10.75 12.45
CA LYS A 180 -23.15 -11.04 13.42
C LYS A 180 -22.80 -10.57 14.84
N GLU A 181 -21.52 -10.66 15.22
CA GLU A 181 -21.00 -10.18 16.50
C GLU A 181 -20.73 -8.66 16.52
N GLY A 182 -20.99 -7.96 15.41
CA GLY A 182 -20.75 -6.53 15.29
C GLY A 182 -19.29 -6.12 15.21
N LYS A 183 -18.35 -7.07 15.04
CA LYS A 183 -16.91 -6.80 14.92
C LYS A 183 -16.49 -6.22 13.54
N ALA A 184 -17.33 -6.38 12.52
CA ALA A 184 -17.16 -5.82 11.20
C ALA A 184 -18.49 -5.35 10.62
N ARG A 185 -18.52 -4.15 10.04
CA ARG A 185 -19.74 -3.64 9.38
C ARG A 185 -19.91 -4.28 8.00
N PHE A 186 -18.84 -4.36 7.24
CA PHE A 186 -18.80 -4.90 5.88
C PHE A 186 -17.64 -5.88 5.71
N VAL A 187 -17.81 -6.84 4.80
CA VAL A 187 -16.78 -7.82 4.48
C VAL A 187 -16.31 -7.66 3.04
N GLY A 188 -15.01 -7.80 2.85
CA GLY A 188 -14.38 -7.65 1.55
C GLY A 188 -13.32 -8.72 1.29
N ILE A 189 -12.78 -8.67 0.07
CA ILE A 189 -11.69 -9.53 -0.37
C ILE A 189 -10.59 -8.71 -1.02
N THR A 190 -9.32 -9.10 -0.80
CA THR A 190 -8.21 -8.41 -1.47
C THR A 190 -7.45 -9.32 -2.40
N THR A 191 -7.07 -8.79 -3.57
CA THR A 191 -6.29 -9.53 -4.55
C THR A 191 -5.30 -8.64 -5.30
N HIS A 192 -4.16 -9.20 -5.66
CA HIS A 192 -3.15 -8.57 -6.52
C HIS A 192 -2.41 -9.59 -7.39
N ARG A 193 -3.07 -10.71 -7.68
CA ARG A 193 -2.66 -11.78 -8.58
C ARG A 193 -3.91 -12.53 -9.01
N ASN A 194 -4.05 -12.86 -10.29
CA ASN A 194 -5.26 -13.44 -10.88
C ASN A 194 -6.52 -12.63 -10.56
N GLU A 195 -6.39 -11.33 -10.56
CA GLU A 195 -7.39 -10.40 -10.07
C GLU A 195 -8.77 -10.61 -10.72
N PRO A 196 -8.90 -10.77 -12.06
CA PRO A 196 -10.20 -11.00 -12.70
C PRO A 196 -10.91 -12.25 -12.17
N GLU A 197 -10.18 -13.37 -11.98
CA GLU A 197 -10.73 -14.63 -11.46
C GLU A 197 -11.29 -14.45 -10.04
N VAL A 198 -10.52 -13.79 -9.18
CA VAL A 198 -10.92 -13.56 -7.78
C VAL A 198 -12.10 -12.58 -7.70
N ILE A 199 -12.10 -11.54 -8.52
CA ILE A 199 -13.20 -10.57 -8.59
C ILE A 199 -14.49 -11.27 -9.04
N HIS A 200 -14.42 -12.09 -10.08
CA HIS A 200 -15.58 -12.87 -10.54
C HIS A 200 -16.08 -13.83 -9.46
N ALA A 201 -15.17 -14.54 -8.77
CA ALA A 201 -15.54 -15.41 -7.66
C ALA A 201 -16.21 -14.63 -6.51
N ALA A 202 -15.73 -13.43 -6.21
CA ALA A 202 -16.35 -12.56 -5.20
C ALA A 202 -17.78 -12.18 -5.58
N VAL A 203 -18.02 -11.81 -6.84
CA VAL A 203 -19.38 -11.50 -7.37
C VAL A 203 -20.28 -12.74 -7.29
N ASP A 204 -19.79 -13.88 -7.76
CA ASP A 204 -20.58 -15.12 -7.82
C ASP A 204 -20.95 -15.66 -6.43
N SER A 205 -20.11 -15.42 -5.44
CA SER A 205 -20.37 -15.81 -4.05
C SER A 205 -21.56 -15.09 -3.43
N LYS A 206 -21.90 -13.90 -3.90
CA LYS A 206 -22.89 -12.98 -3.30
C LYS A 206 -22.64 -12.69 -1.81
N PHE A 207 -21.43 -12.94 -1.35
CA PHE A 207 -21.02 -12.80 0.05
C PHE A 207 -20.26 -11.51 0.31
N TYR A 208 -19.27 -11.20 -0.54
CA TYR A 208 -18.43 -10.03 -0.38
C TYR A 208 -19.17 -8.75 -0.78
N GLU A 209 -18.89 -7.67 -0.06
CA GLU A 209 -19.47 -6.36 -0.29
C GLU A 209 -18.45 -5.37 -0.86
N VAL A 210 -17.14 -5.64 -0.64
CA VAL A 210 -16.04 -4.79 -1.11
C VAL A 210 -14.94 -5.64 -1.72
N VAL A 211 -14.39 -5.16 -2.82
CA VAL A 211 -13.18 -5.71 -3.46
C VAL A 211 -12.07 -4.68 -3.43
N LEU A 212 -10.92 -5.05 -2.85
CA LEU A 212 -9.67 -4.28 -2.92
C LEU A 212 -8.72 -4.99 -3.89
N THR A 213 -8.43 -4.39 -5.01
CA THR A 213 -7.64 -5.01 -6.08
C THR A 213 -6.50 -4.14 -6.58
N SER A 214 -5.39 -4.75 -6.99
CA SER A 214 -4.39 -4.00 -7.74
C SER A 214 -4.97 -3.58 -9.09
N TYR A 215 -4.87 -2.28 -9.39
CA TYR A 215 -5.32 -1.72 -10.66
C TYR A 215 -4.43 -0.55 -11.05
N ASN A 216 -3.75 -0.68 -12.19
CA ASN A 216 -2.86 0.36 -12.68
C ASN A 216 -2.66 0.27 -14.20
N PHE A 217 -2.20 1.37 -14.80
CA PHE A 217 -2.01 1.53 -16.24
C PHE A 217 -0.95 0.60 -16.84
N ARG A 218 -0.17 -0.12 -16.02
CA ARG A 218 0.91 -1.03 -16.46
C ARG A 218 0.47 -2.49 -16.61
N GLN A 219 -0.70 -2.84 -16.09
CA GLN A 219 -1.20 -4.22 -16.20
C GLN A 219 -1.42 -4.60 -17.66
N LYS A 220 -0.96 -5.79 -18.06
CA LYS A 220 -1.12 -6.31 -19.41
C LYS A 220 -2.56 -6.73 -19.72
N HIS A 221 -3.26 -7.22 -18.69
CA HIS A 221 -4.65 -7.70 -18.74
C HIS A 221 -5.66 -6.61 -18.34
N GLN A 222 -5.45 -5.37 -18.83
CA GLN A 222 -6.32 -4.24 -18.50
C GLN A 222 -7.76 -4.42 -18.99
N ALA A 223 -7.97 -5.09 -20.10
CA ALA A 223 -9.32 -5.31 -20.65
C ALA A 223 -10.12 -6.23 -19.72
N GLU A 224 -9.53 -7.33 -19.30
CA GLU A 224 -10.12 -8.30 -18.36
C GLU A 224 -10.37 -7.65 -17.00
N MET A 225 -9.44 -6.82 -16.53
CA MET A 225 -9.61 -6.07 -15.29
C MET A 225 -10.78 -5.12 -15.35
N LYS A 226 -10.91 -4.34 -16.42
CA LYS A 226 -12.05 -3.42 -16.59
C LYS A 226 -13.39 -4.16 -16.62
N GLN A 227 -13.45 -5.30 -17.31
CA GLN A 227 -14.66 -6.13 -17.35
C GLN A 227 -15.01 -6.68 -15.95
N ALA A 228 -14.03 -7.21 -15.22
CA ALA A 228 -14.23 -7.75 -13.87
C ALA A 228 -14.67 -6.65 -12.89
N ILE A 229 -14.02 -5.50 -12.92
CA ILE A 229 -14.36 -4.33 -12.08
C ILE A 229 -15.77 -3.84 -12.40
N ALA A 230 -16.10 -3.67 -13.67
CA ALA A 230 -17.43 -3.23 -14.10
C ALA A 230 -18.52 -4.21 -13.62
N ARG A 231 -18.30 -5.53 -13.79
CA ARG A 231 -19.23 -6.56 -13.31
C ARG A 231 -19.44 -6.49 -11.80
N ALA A 232 -18.34 -6.30 -11.04
CA ALA A 232 -18.42 -6.21 -9.58
C ALA A 232 -19.17 -4.94 -9.14
N ALA A 233 -18.89 -3.78 -9.76
CA ALA A 233 -19.61 -2.54 -9.49
C ALA A 233 -21.10 -2.64 -9.82
N GLN A 234 -21.46 -3.25 -10.97
CA GLN A 234 -22.86 -3.52 -11.35
C GLN A 234 -23.57 -4.43 -10.36
N ALA A 235 -22.87 -5.40 -9.77
CA ALA A 235 -23.40 -6.24 -8.69
C ALA A 235 -23.55 -5.48 -7.37
N GLY A 236 -23.02 -4.24 -7.28
CA GLY A 236 -23.11 -3.37 -6.13
C GLY A 236 -21.94 -3.49 -5.15
N LEU A 237 -20.87 -4.19 -5.51
CA LEU A 237 -19.66 -4.25 -4.68
C LEU A 237 -18.93 -2.90 -4.71
N GLY A 238 -18.39 -2.50 -3.57
CA GLY A 238 -17.45 -1.39 -3.48
C GLY A 238 -16.10 -1.76 -4.09
N ILE A 239 -15.56 -0.95 -4.98
CA ILE A 239 -14.27 -1.20 -5.63
C ILE A 239 -13.23 -0.24 -5.11
N VAL A 240 -12.18 -0.79 -4.52
CA VAL A 240 -11.02 -0.07 -4.01
C VAL A 240 -9.79 -0.45 -4.83
N GLY A 241 -9.12 0.54 -5.43
CA GLY A 241 -7.90 0.31 -6.18
C GLY A 241 -6.66 0.41 -5.28
N MET A 242 -5.71 -0.49 -5.44
CA MET A 242 -4.38 -0.40 -4.83
C MET A 242 -3.27 -0.52 -5.86
N LYS A 243 -2.03 -0.20 -5.47
CA LYS A 243 -0.84 -0.28 -6.34
C LYS A 243 -1.00 0.54 -7.63
N ALA A 244 -1.75 1.62 -7.57
CA ALA A 244 -2.11 2.49 -8.69
C ALA A 244 -0.89 3.04 -9.46
N ILE A 245 0.25 3.23 -8.78
CA ILE A 245 1.49 3.72 -9.39
C ILE A 245 2.29 2.60 -10.07
N GLY A 246 1.93 1.33 -9.87
CA GLY A 246 2.59 0.18 -10.52
C GLY A 246 4.07 0.03 -10.13
N GLY A 247 4.45 0.37 -8.89
CA GLY A 247 5.81 0.20 -8.37
C GLY A 247 6.87 1.10 -9.01
N ILE A 248 6.48 2.22 -9.60
CA ILE A 248 7.37 3.09 -10.37
C ILE A 248 8.18 4.05 -9.49
N HIS A 249 7.67 4.47 -8.34
CA HIS A 249 8.23 5.56 -7.53
C HIS A 249 9.72 5.48 -7.22
N LEU A 250 10.32 4.32 -7.28
CA LEU A 250 11.47 4.06 -6.43
C LEU A 250 12.72 3.55 -7.17
N VAL A 251 12.69 3.42 -8.50
CA VAL A 251 13.80 2.78 -9.23
C VAL A 251 14.44 3.67 -10.29
N SER A 252 14.02 4.87 -10.39
CA SER A 252 14.62 5.73 -11.41
C SER A 252 15.97 6.30 -10.93
N LYS A 253 17.06 5.55 -11.17
CA LYS A 253 18.37 6.16 -11.43
C LYS A 253 18.33 7.02 -12.71
N SER A 254 17.25 6.96 -13.48
CA SER A 254 17.05 7.81 -14.66
C SER A 254 16.61 9.20 -14.20
N LYS A 255 17.18 10.24 -14.80
CA LYS A 255 16.81 11.64 -14.58
C LYS A 255 15.36 11.99 -15.00
N LYS A 256 14.55 11.02 -15.45
CA LYS A 256 13.17 11.23 -15.85
C LYS A 256 12.27 11.01 -14.62
N LYS A 257 11.74 12.10 -14.09
CA LYS A 257 10.70 12.06 -13.04
C LYS A 257 9.49 11.27 -13.55
N ILE A 258 9.04 10.34 -12.70
CA ILE A 258 7.81 9.60 -12.92
C ILE A 258 6.66 10.48 -12.43
N ASP A 259 5.64 10.60 -13.26
CA ASP A 259 4.45 11.38 -12.93
C ASP A 259 3.47 10.49 -12.14
N ALA A 260 3.63 10.48 -10.81
CA ALA A 260 2.75 9.76 -9.90
C ALA A 260 1.31 10.26 -9.98
N ARG A 261 1.14 11.57 -10.19
CA ARG A 261 -0.17 12.20 -10.36
C ARG A 261 -0.92 11.59 -11.55
N ALA A 262 -0.25 11.48 -12.71
CA ALA A 262 -0.86 10.86 -13.91
C ALA A 262 -1.26 9.40 -13.65
N ALA A 263 -0.43 8.63 -12.94
CA ALA A 263 -0.71 7.23 -12.62
C ALA A 263 -1.92 7.07 -11.68
N LEU A 264 -2.01 7.86 -10.62
CA LEU A 264 -3.13 7.86 -9.68
C LEU A 264 -4.41 8.32 -10.38
N LYS A 265 -4.37 9.43 -11.10
CA LYS A 265 -5.50 9.94 -11.88
C LYS A 265 -5.98 8.95 -12.94
N TRP A 266 -5.09 8.15 -13.55
CA TRP A 266 -5.50 7.13 -14.53
C TRP A 266 -6.49 6.12 -13.93
N VAL A 267 -6.25 5.65 -12.71
CA VAL A 267 -7.16 4.72 -12.03
C VAL A 267 -8.51 5.39 -11.75
N LEU A 268 -8.49 6.66 -11.37
CA LEU A 268 -9.70 7.43 -11.07
C LEU A 268 -10.57 7.76 -12.31
N GLN A 269 -10.05 7.54 -13.53
CA GLN A 269 -10.87 7.68 -14.75
C GLN A 269 -11.80 6.48 -14.97
N ASP A 270 -11.61 5.35 -14.27
CA ASP A 270 -12.56 4.24 -14.34
C ASP A 270 -13.76 4.54 -13.42
N PRO A 271 -14.96 4.75 -13.98
CA PRO A 271 -16.13 5.15 -13.20
C PRO A 271 -16.60 4.07 -12.21
N ASN A 272 -16.11 2.85 -12.36
CA ASN A 272 -16.42 1.72 -11.50
C ASN A 272 -15.47 1.61 -10.28
N VAL A 273 -14.40 2.39 -10.25
CA VAL A 273 -13.49 2.46 -9.09
C VAL A 273 -13.94 3.58 -8.15
N HIS A 274 -14.30 3.23 -6.92
CA HIS A 274 -14.88 4.16 -5.97
C HIS A 274 -13.83 4.98 -5.21
N THR A 275 -12.70 4.34 -4.86
CA THR A 275 -11.56 4.99 -4.20
C THR A 275 -10.29 4.22 -4.49
N ILE A 276 -9.14 4.86 -4.31
CA ILE A 276 -7.84 4.20 -4.32
C ILE A 276 -7.16 4.38 -2.96
N ILE A 277 -6.44 3.36 -2.50
CA ILE A 277 -5.58 3.49 -1.32
C ILE A 277 -4.17 3.86 -1.78
N ALA A 278 -3.83 5.15 -1.67
CA ALA A 278 -2.48 5.63 -1.92
C ALA A 278 -1.60 5.37 -0.69
N GLY A 279 -0.40 4.86 -0.91
CA GLY A 279 0.60 4.72 0.14
C GLY A 279 1.57 5.88 0.07
N PHE A 280 1.64 6.70 1.10
CA PHE A 280 2.59 7.80 1.22
C PHE A 280 3.30 7.78 2.57
N THR A 281 4.51 8.28 2.61
CA THR A 281 5.41 8.26 3.78
C THR A 281 5.95 9.64 4.13
N THR A 282 5.65 10.63 3.31
CA THR A 282 6.08 12.02 3.48
C THR A 282 4.91 13.00 3.35
N PHE A 283 5.06 14.19 3.91
CA PHE A 283 4.07 15.26 3.79
C PHE A 283 3.95 15.78 2.35
N ASP A 284 5.03 15.77 1.56
CA ASP A 284 4.98 16.16 0.14
C ASP A 284 4.13 15.17 -0.68
N GLU A 285 4.21 13.87 -0.38
CA GLU A 285 3.37 12.85 -1.02
C GLU A 285 1.90 13.01 -0.58
N LEU A 286 1.63 13.29 0.69
CA LEU A 286 0.29 13.63 1.17
C LEU A 286 -0.26 14.85 0.42
N GLU A 287 0.50 15.92 0.29
CA GLU A 287 0.06 17.14 -0.41
C GLU A 287 -0.21 16.88 -1.89
N LEU A 288 0.59 16.01 -2.53
CA LEU A 288 0.32 15.52 -3.89
C LEU A 288 -1.06 14.86 -3.97
N ASP A 289 -1.36 13.92 -3.07
CA ASP A 289 -2.62 13.17 -3.06
C ASP A 289 -3.82 14.09 -2.76
N LEU A 290 -3.67 15.02 -1.82
CA LEU A 290 -4.69 16.04 -1.52
C LEU A 290 -4.97 16.92 -2.74
N SER A 291 -3.95 17.28 -3.50
CA SER A 291 -4.12 18.06 -4.73
C SER A 291 -4.85 17.30 -5.84
N ILE A 292 -4.75 15.96 -5.87
CA ILE A 292 -5.52 15.11 -6.80
C ILE A 292 -6.96 14.99 -6.32
N LEU A 293 -7.22 14.96 -5.01
CA LEU A 293 -8.58 14.98 -4.47
C LEU A 293 -9.36 16.25 -4.85
N GLU A 294 -8.66 17.38 -5.00
CA GLU A 294 -9.24 18.64 -5.49
C GLU A 294 -9.50 18.62 -7.01
N ASP A 295 -8.62 17.92 -7.78
CA ASP A 295 -8.71 17.79 -9.24
C ASP A 295 -8.36 16.36 -9.69
N PRO A 296 -9.32 15.41 -9.66
CA PRO A 296 -9.08 14.01 -10.02
C PRO A 296 -9.05 13.74 -11.53
N LEU A 297 -9.37 14.71 -12.37
CA LEU A 297 -9.43 14.52 -13.81
C LEU A 297 -8.02 14.43 -14.41
N LEU A 298 -7.82 13.44 -15.29
CA LEU A 298 -6.57 13.23 -16.01
C LEU A 298 -6.52 14.20 -17.21
N SER A 299 -5.62 15.17 -17.15
CA SER A 299 -5.41 16.11 -18.22
C SER A 299 -4.73 15.47 -19.47
N PRO A 300 -4.88 16.04 -20.67
CA PRO A 300 -4.17 15.56 -21.87
C PRO A 300 -2.65 15.53 -21.69
N ALA A 301 -2.07 16.51 -20.99
CA ALA A 301 -0.64 16.56 -20.68
C ALA A 301 -0.21 15.38 -19.80
N GLU A 302 -0.90 15.15 -18.69
CA GLU A 302 -0.64 14.01 -17.80
C GLU A 302 -0.81 12.68 -18.55
N LYS A 303 -1.86 12.54 -19.38
CA LYS A 303 -2.10 11.34 -20.20
C LYS A 303 -0.94 11.04 -21.13
N SER A 304 -0.30 12.06 -21.69
CA SER A 304 0.86 11.92 -22.59
C SER A 304 2.11 11.34 -21.91
N HIS A 305 2.19 11.40 -20.59
CA HIS A 305 3.30 10.85 -19.81
C HIS A 305 3.21 9.31 -19.62
N LEU A 306 2.00 8.76 -19.61
CA LEU A 306 1.77 7.34 -19.29
C LEU A 306 2.49 6.35 -20.23
N PRO A 307 2.51 6.51 -21.57
CA PRO A 307 3.20 5.57 -22.45
C PRO A 307 4.70 5.49 -22.16
N ARG A 308 5.34 6.64 -21.86
CA ARG A 308 6.78 6.68 -21.50
C ARG A 308 7.05 5.94 -20.18
N MET A 309 6.10 5.99 -19.26
CA MET A 309 6.18 5.31 -17.97
C MET A 309 5.97 3.79 -18.12
N GLN A 310 5.16 3.34 -19.05
CA GLN A 310 4.97 1.92 -19.37
C GLN A 310 6.25 1.24 -19.81
N LEU A 311 7.09 1.93 -20.57
CA LEU A 311 8.38 1.43 -21.09
C LEU A 311 9.49 1.41 -20.01
N SER A 312 9.29 2.06 -18.88
CA SER A 312 10.30 2.09 -17.81
C SER A 312 10.33 0.75 -17.07
N ALA A 313 11.53 0.20 -16.83
CA ALA A 313 11.69 -0.98 -15.97
C ALA A 313 11.17 -0.66 -14.56
N GLY A 314 10.00 -1.20 -14.21
CA GLY A 314 9.40 -1.02 -12.89
C GLY A 314 9.85 -2.08 -11.90
N LEU A 315 9.33 -1.99 -10.66
CA LEU A 315 9.50 -3.02 -9.65
C LEU A 315 8.26 -3.90 -9.49
N TYR A 316 7.16 -3.52 -10.11
CA TYR A 316 5.89 -4.20 -9.95
C TYR A 316 5.83 -5.48 -10.79
N CYS A 317 5.81 -6.63 -10.12
CA CYS A 317 5.50 -7.92 -10.74
C CYS A 317 3.97 -8.05 -10.88
N GLN A 318 3.51 -8.31 -12.10
CA GLN A 318 2.08 -8.45 -12.40
C GLN A 318 1.49 -9.81 -11.97
N GLY A 319 2.32 -10.72 -11.44
CA GLY A 319 1.86 -12.02 -10.97
C GLY A 319 1.35 -12.97 -12.07
N CYS A 320 1.67 -12.73 -13.34
CA CYS A 320 1.17 -13.52 -14.48
C CYS A 320 1.58 -15.00 -14.43
N GLY A 321 2.62 -15.36 -13.69
CA GLY A 321 3.04 -16.76 -13.51
C GLY A 321 3.84 -17.36 -14.66
N GLU A 322 3.99 -16.71 -15.81
CA GLU A 322 4.70 -17.22 -16.99
C GLU A 322 6.12 -17.74 -16.67
N CYS A 323 6.80 -17.07 -15.72
CA CYS A 323 8.14 -17.44 -15.27
C CYS A 323 8.21 -18.74 -14.45
N LEU A 324 7.09 -19.22 -13.90
CA LEU A 324 7.06 -20.37 -12.98
C LEU A 324 7.39 -21.68 -13.69
N GLN A 325 6.88 -21.86 -14.91
CA GLN A 325 7.05 -23.11 -15.68
C GLN A 325 8.50 -23.34 -16.08
N SER A 326 9.26 -22.27 -16.32
CA SER A 326 10.65 -22.33 -16.77
C SER A 326 11.65 -22.44 -15.62
N CYS A 327 11.24 -22.32 -14.36
CA CYS A 327 12.14 -22.36 -13.23
C CYS A 327 12.45 -23.78 -12.78
N PHE A 328 13.70 -24.24 -12.96
CA PHE A 328 14.12 -25.59 -12.55
C PHE A 328 13.97 -25.84 -11.04
N GLN A 329 14.14 -24.81 -10.21
CA GLN A 329 13.97 -24.92 -8.76
C GLN A 329 12.51 -24.71 -8.31
N LYS A 330 11.58 -24.52 -9.25
CA LYS A 330 10.13 -24.27 -8.97
C LYS A 330 9.90 -23.16 -7.93
N LEU A 331 10.73 -22.12 -7.94
CA LEU A 331 10.65 -21.02 -6.98
C LEU A 331 9.36 -20.21 -7.17
N PRO A 332 8.76 -19.68 -6.08
CA PRO A 332 7.60 -18.78 -6.14
C PRO A 332 8.06 -17.38 -6.61
N ILE A 333 8.47 -17.28 -7.88
CA ILE A 333 9.07 -16.08 -8.46
C ILE A 333 8.23 -14.81 -8.26
N PRO A 334 6.89 -14.81 -8.44
CA PRO A 334 6.10 -13.63 -8.19
C PRO A 334 6.24 -13.06 -6.77
N ASP A 335 6.33 -13.94 -5.76
CA ASP A 335 6.47 -13.54 -4.36
C ASP A 335 7.89 -13.07 -4.04
N LEU A 336 8.90 -13.69 -4.65
CA LEU A 336 10.28 -13.19 -4.59
C LEU A 336 10.42 -11.80 -5.24
N MET A 337 9.74 -11.56 -6.36
CA MET A 337 9.70 -10.24 -6.99
C MET A 337 8.94 -9.23 -6.14
N ARG A 338 7.94 -9.67 -5.37
CA ARG A 338 7.23 -8.82 -4.41
C ARG A 338 8.14 -8.46 -3.23
N SER A 339 8.89 -9.41 -2.68
CA SER A 339 9.91 -9.12 -1.67
C SER A 339 10.94 -8.11 -2.19
N TYR A 340 11.39 -8.26 -3.44
CA TYR A 340 12.27 -7.28 -4.09
C TYR A 340 11.64 -5.88 -4.18
N MET A 341 10.36 -5.81 -4.52
CA MET A 341 9.61 -4.54 -4.56
C MET A 341 9.49 -3.92 -3.17
N TYR A 342 9.22 -4.72 -2.13
CA TYR A 342 9.16 -4.22 -0.76
C TYR A 342 10.50 -3.64 -0.32
N LEU A 343 11.61 -4.33 -0.62
CA LEU A 343 12.96 -3.87 -0.27
C LEU A 343 13.33 -2.57 -0.98
N TYR A 344 13.30 -2.59 -2.31
CA TYR A 344 13.82 -1.49 -3.14
C TYR A 344 12.76 -0.46 -3.50
N GLY A 345 11.51 -0.90 -3.55
CA GLY A 345 10.37 -0.08 -3.89
C GLY A 345 9.81 0.67 -2.71
N TYR A 346 9.46 -0.02 -1.67
CA TYR A 346 8.84 0.56 -0.49
C TYR A 346 9.85 0.88 0.62
N ARG A 347 11.12 0.52 0.42
CA ARG A 347 12.18 0.65 1.44
C ARG A 347 11.79 0.02 2.79
N ASN A 348 10.99 -1.03 2.72
CA ASN A 348 10.48 -1.76 3.86
C ASN A 348 11.22 -3.10 3.97
N LEU A 349 12.38 -3.05 4.64
CA LEU A 349 13.27 -4.19 4.85
C LEU A 349 12.57 -5.30 5.63
N GLY A 350 11.84 -4.94 6.68
CA GLY A 350 11.11 -5.88 7.54
C GLY A 350 10.08 -6.70 6.75
N GLU A 351 9.18 -6.04 6.04
CA GLU A 351 8.14 -6.70 5.24
C GLU A 351 8.74 -7.56 4.10
N ALA A 352 9.83 -7.07 3.48
CA ALA A 352 10.53 -7.82 2.44
C ALA A 352 11.10 -9.14 2.97
N ARG A 353 11.74 -9.10 4.16
CA ARG A 353 12.31 -10.27 4.82
C ARG A 353 11.24 -11.20 5.34
N ASP A 354 10.19 -10.69 5.98
CA ASP A 354 9.10 -11.50 6.52
C ASP A 354 8.39 -12.27 5.41
N LEU A 355 8.12 -11.62 4.27
CA LEU A 355 7.61 -12.33 3.10
C LEU A 355 8.58 -13.41 2.64
N LEU A 356 9.87 -13.10 2.52
CA LEU A 356 10.88 -14.08 2.07
C LEU A 356 10.95 -15.29 3.00
N LEU A 357 10.90 -15.09 4.32
CA LEU A 357 10.97 -16.16 5.32
C LEU A 357 9.68 -16.97 5.39
N SER A 358 8.54 -16.40 5.01
CA SER A 358 7.26 -17.14 4.94
C SER A 358 7.22 -18.14 3.79
N LEU A 359 8.09 -17.97 2.78
CA LEU A 359 8.19 -18.87 1.63
C LEU A 359 9.03 -20.09 2.00
N ASN A 360 8.55 -21.28 1.65
CA ASN A 360 9.34 -22.52 1.84
C ASN A 360 10.39 -22.63 0.72
N LEU A 361 11.54 -21.98 0.92
CA LEU A 361 12.58 -21.84 -0.07
C LEU A 361 13.78 -22.74 0.24
N PRO A 362 14.45 -23.31 -0.78
CA PRO A 362 15.70 -24.04 -0.57
C PRO A 362 16.78 -23.13 0.02
N SER A 363 17.78 -23.73 0.69
CA SER A 363 18.90 -22.98 1.29
C SER A 363 19.68 -22.17 0.25
N LYS A 364 19.86 -22.71 -0.95
CA LYS A 364 20.57 -22.07 -2.06
C LYS A 364 19.61 -21.66 -3.16
N LEU A 365 19.40 -20.35 -3.33
CA LEU A 365 18.57 -19.81 -4.40
C LEU A 365 19.40 -19.47 -5.63
N CYS A 366 19.05 -20.05 -6.78
CA CYS A 366 19.66 -19.75 -8.10
C CYS A 366 21.19 -19.98 -8.18
N GLN A 367 21.80 -20.76 -7.27
CA GLN A 367 23.25 -20.97 -7.26
C GLN A 367 23.67 -22.07 -8.24
N ASP A 368 22.90 -23.17 -8.30
CA ASP A 368 23.23 -24.36 -9.05
C ASP A 368 22.67 -24.35 -10.51
N CYS A 369 22.01 -23.29 -10.91
CA CYS A 369 21.56 -23.10 -12.29
C CYS A 369 22.70 -22.50 -13.13
N GLY A 370 23.28 -23.22 -14.03
CA GLY A 370 24.33 -22.72 -14.95
C GLY A 370 23.84 -21.52 -15.76
N SER A 371 22.82 -21.72 -16.59
CA SER A 371 22.05 -20.66 -17.26
C SER A 371 20.62 -20.62 -16.73
N CYS A 372 20.05 -19.44 -16.59
CA CYS A 372 18.66 -19.28 -16.16
C CYS A 372 17.73 -19.23 -17.37
N PRO A 373 16.81 -20.21 -17.55
CA PRO A 373 15.89 -20.20 -18.68
C PRO A 373 14.72 -19.25 -18.47
N VAL A 374 14.55 -18.72 -17.26
CA VAL A 374 13.40 -17.89 -16.88
C VAL A 374 13.47 -16.56 -17.60
N LYS A 375 12.45 -16.29 -18.41
CA LYS A 375 12.21 -14.98 -19.03
C LYS A 375 11.00 -14.33 -18.39
N CYS A 376 11.13 -13.05 -18.02
CA CYS A 376 10.02 -12.27 -17.51
C CYS A 376 9.39 -11.44 -18.62
N SER A 377 8.09 -11.58 -18.80
CA SER A 377 7.33 -10.80 -19.78
C SER A 377 7.34 -9.28 -19.52
N SER A 378 7.68 -8.87 -18.29
CA SER A 378 7.89 -7.46 -17.91
C SER A 378 9.37 -7.04 -17.93
N GLY A 379 10.27 -7.86 -18.48
CA GLY A 379 11.69 -7.55 -18.64
C GLY A 379 12.51 -7.56 -17.35
N PHE A 380 12.10 -8.30 -16.32
CA PHE A 380 12.88 -8.40 -15.08
C PHE A 380 14.06 -9.36 -15.25
N GLU A 381 15.21 -8.93 -14.75
CA GLU A 381 16.38 -9.79 -14.51
C GLU A 381 16.11 -10.69 -13.29
N VAL A 382 15.25 -11.70 -13.47
CA VAL A 382 14.70 -12.53 -12.40
C VAL A 382 15.78 -13.13 -11.52
N ARG A 383 16.81 -13.77 -12.13
CA ARG A 383 17.91 -14.42 -11.40
C ARG A 383 18.69 -13.44 -10.53
N ALA A 384 19.01 -12.27 -11.07
CA ALA A 384 19.73 -11.24 -10.33
C ALA A 384 18.93 -10.74 -9.14
N ARG A 385 17.63 -10.47 -9.33
CA ARG A 385 16.73 -9.99 -8.27
C ARG A 385 16.51 -11.04 -7.18
N ILE A 386 16.40 -12.33 -7.55
CA ILE A 386 16.27 -13.41 -6.55
C ILE A 386 17.54 -13.52 -5.71
N ARG A 387 18.73 -13.48 -6.32
CA ARG A 387 20.00 -13.50 -5.59
C ARG A 387 20.14 -12.34 -4.63
N ASP A 388 19.63 -11.20 -5.02
CA ASP A 388 19.69 -9.98 -4.22
C ASP A 388 18.79 -10.07 -2.99
N VAL A 389 17.51 -10.45 -3.15
CA VAL A 389 16.61 -10.62 -2.00
C VAL A 389 16.98 -11.82 -1.13
N ALA A 390 17.63 -12.83 -1.66
CA ALA A 390 18.09 -13.98 -0.87
C ALA A 390 18.97 -13.59 0.31
N ARG A 391 19.74 -12.49 0.18
CA ARG A 391 20.60 -11.93 1.25
C ARG A 391 19.82 -11.46 2.46
N LEU A 392 18.51 -11.20 2.32
CA LEU A 392 17.67 -10.79 3.45
C LEU A 392 17.55 -11.87 4.53
N ARG A 393 17.83 -13.13 4.20
CA ARG A 393 17.88 -14.22 5.18
C ARG A 393 18.95 -14.02 6.23
N ASP A 394 20.07 -13.42 5.81
CA ASP A 394 21.27 -13.25 6.64
C ASP A 394 21.26 -11.91 7.39
N VAL A 395 20.22 -11.08 7.20
CA VAL A 395 20.08 -9.82 7.93
C VAL A 395 19.69 -10.12 9.39
N PRO A 396 20.50 -9.72 10.38
CA PRO A 396 20.19 -9.92 11.78
C PRO A 396 18.89 -9.19 12.17
N PRO A 397 18.07 -9.74 13.09
CA PRO A 397 16.79 -9.15 13.50
C PRO A 397 16.91 -7.72 14.05
N GLU A 398 18.01 -7.37 14.70
CA GLU A 398 18.29 -6.05 15.25
C GLU A 398 18.39 -4.92 14.20
N PHE A 399 18.66 -5.28 12.93
CA PHE A 399 18.65 -4.32 11.82
C PHE A 399 17.28 -4.09 11.20
N LEU A 400 16.23 -4.70 11.77
CA LEU A 400 14.86 -4.63 11.27
C LEU A 400 13.95 -3.74 12.12
N ALA A 401 14.49 -3.13 13.17
CA ALA A 401 13.76 -2.29 14.11
C ALA A 401 13.44 -0.90 13.54
#